data_9351e658eb369e2025d9e72f3a8236c8
#
_entry.id   9351e658eb369e2025d9e72f3a8236c8
#
_cell.length_a   1.000
_cell.length_b   1.000
_cell.length_c   1.000
_cell.angle_alpha   90.00
_cell.angle_beta   90.00
_cell.angle_gamma   90.00
#
_symmetry.space_group_name_H-M   'P 1'
#
loop_
_entity.id
_entity.type
_entity.pdbx_description
1 polymer ?
#
loop_
_entity_poly.entity_id
_entity_poly.type
_entity_poly.pdbx_seq_one_letter_code
_entity_poly.pdbx_strand_id
1 'polypeptide(L)'
;FGPQDQLTLTAEQIREQGRSVTLIDTKTNLTSAEQLQIRLEALLEQEDEIRQLRKDEAYACAQFPALQDADELRRELEAAASFQEDLLPTFPVKSGDMVVHGLWRPSRYLAGDLLRVEPATDGGLVILLCDVMGHGIPAAIGSALLTQSFDHARESSGADAAMILGRMNQDVHRAQHRPGTRAWFASAICAHVAPSGTITAEGLLNTMGRPRLSM
;
A
#
# COMPACT_ATOMS: atom_id res chain seq x y z
N PHE A 1 -9.79 -1.95 -29.98
CA PHE A 1 -9.72 -1.64 -28.53
C PHE A 1 -8.81 -2.69 -27.91
N GLY A 2 -7.67 -2.29 -27.41
CA GLY A 2 -6.69 -3.18 -26.76
C GLY A 2 -7.00 -3.38 -25.26
N PRO A 3 -6.37 -4.35 -24.60
CA PRO A 3 -6.58 -4.62 -23.16
C PRO A 3 -6.35 -3.40 -22.25
N GLN A 4 -5.52 -2.44 -22.70
CA GLN A 4 -5.23 -1.20 -21.97
C GLN A 4 -6.42 -0.24 -21.95
N ASP A 5 -7.20 -0.15 -23.05
CA ASP A 5 -8.35 0.76 -23.13
C ASP A 5 -9.49 0.29 -22.21
N GLN A 6 -9.68 -1.02 -22.07
CA GLN A 6 -10.70 -1.58 -21.17
C GLN A 6 -10.34 -1.38 -19.68
N LEU A 7 -9.07 -1.52 -19.32
CA LEU A 7 -8.61 -1.26 -17.96
C LEU A 7 -8.74 0.22 -17.59
N THR A 8 -8.46 1.12 -18.52
CA THR A 8 -8.59 2.56 -18.32
C THR A 8 -10.06 2.97 -18.13
N LEU A 9 -10.98 2.42 -18.94
CA LEU A 9 -12.43 2.65 -18.80
C LEU A 9 -12.95 2.15 -17.46
N THR A 10 -12.53 0.97 -17.01
CA THR A 10 -12.94 0.41 -15.72
C THR A 10 -12.43 1.24 -14.54
N ALA A 11 -11.19 1.74 -14.62
CA ALA A 11 -10.62 2.62 -13.60
C ALA A 11 -11.32 4.00 -13.55
N GLU A 12 -11.74 4.55 -14.67
CA GLU A 12 -12.55 5.77 -14.75
C GLU A 12 -13.94 5.58 -14.14
N GLN A 13 -14.62 4.49 -14.46
CA GLN A 13 -15.92 4.16 -13.89
C GLN A 13 -15.88 4.01 -12.36
N ILE A 14 -14.80 3.44 -11.82
CA ILE A 14 -14.58 3.31 -10.38
C ILE A 14 -14.32 4.68 -9.74
N ARG A 15 -13.60 5.56 -10.45
CA ARG A 15 -13.32 6.93 -10.00
C ARG A 15 -14.58 7.79 -9.90
N GLU A 16 -15.52 7.64 -10.85
CA GLU A 16 -16.82 8.33 -10.84
C GLU A 16 -17.68 7.93 -9.64
N GLN A 17 -17.46 6.75 -9.07
CA GLN A 17 -18.14 6.27 -7.86
C GLN A 17 -17.44 6.72 -6.54
N GLY A 18 -16.38 7.55 -6.61
CA GLY A 18 -15.66 8.06 -5.44
C GLY A 18 -14.86 7.01 -4.68
N ARG A 19 -14.48 5.91 -5.35
CA ARG A 19 -13.72 4.80 -4.78
C ARG A 19 -12.30 4.79 -5.33
N SER A 20 -11.31 4.60 -4.48
CA SER A 20 -9.91 4.47 -4.88
C SER A 20 -9.53 3.00 -4.97
N VAL A 21 -9.28 2.50 -6.17
CA VAL A 21 -8.94 1.09 -6.43
C VAL A 21 -7.54 1.00 -7.01
N THR A 22 -6.62 0.31 -6.35
CA THR A 22 -5.22 0.08 -6.74
C THR A 22 -5.06 -1.36 -7.24
N LEU A 23 -4.86 -1.61 -8.52
CA LEU A 23 -4.59 -2.94 -9.08
C LEU A 23 -3.12 -3.01 -9.46
N ILE A 24 -2.34 -3.80 -8.72
CA ILE A 24 -0.99 -4.16 -9.12
C ILE A 24 -1.08 -5.51 -9.82
N ASP A 25 -0.99 -5.50 -11.14
CA ASP A 25 -0.83 -6.74 -11.90
C ASP A 25 0.61 -7.23 -11.74
N THR A 26 0.82 -8.05 -10.72
CA THR A 26 2.00 -8.87 -10.66
C THR A 26 1.73 -10.09 -11.53
N LYS A 27 2.29 -10.16 -12.72
CA LYS A 27 2.47 -11.30 -13.65
C LYS A 27 1.86 -12.67 -13.27
N THR A 28 0.70 -12.70 -12.66
CA THR A 28 -0.07 -13.91 -12.46
C THR A 28 -1.09 -13.99 -13.56
N ASN A 29 -0.87 -14.81 -14.55
CA ASN A 29 -1.79 -15.42 -15.54
C ASN A 29 -3.24 -14.85 -15.63
N LEU A 30 -3.44 -13.55 -15.45
CA LEU A 30 -4.70 -12.87 -15.71
C LEU A 30 -4.80 -12.69 -17.23
N THR A 31 -5.25 -13.73 -17.91
CA THR A 31 -5.26 -13.84 -19.35
C THR A 31 -6.42 -13.13 -20.02
N SER A 32 -7.34 -12.50 -19.26
CA SER A 32 -8.40 -11.70 -19.87
C SER A 32 -8.87 -10.54 -18.99
N ALA A 33 -9.24 -9.42 -19.62
CA ALA A 33 -9.91 -8.28 -19.00
C ALA A 33 -11.20 -8.69 -18.26
N GLU A 34 -11.89 -9.71 -18.73
CA GLU A 34 -13.11 -10.26 -18.10
C GLU A 34 -12.84 -10.82 -16.70
N GLN A 35 -11.73 -11.52 -16.48
CA GLN A 35 -11.38 -12.05 -15.16
C GLN A 35 -11.03 -10.93 -14.17
N LEU A 36 -10.41 -9.87 -14.64
CA LEU A 36 -10.16 -8.67 -13.84
C LEU A 36 -11.47 -7.98 -13.48
N GLN A 37 -12.38 -7.87 -14.42
CA GLN A 37 -13.69 -7.25 -14.19
C GLN A 37 -14.50 -8.03 -13.17
N ILE A 38 -14.60 -9.35 -13.28
CA ILE A 38 -15.32 -10.22 -12.33
C ILE A 38 -14.72 -10.09 -10.92
N ARG A 39 -13.39 -10.07 -10.80
CA ARG A 39 -12.73 -9.88 -9.50
C ARG A 39 -13.00 -8.50 -8.91
N LEU A 40 -13.00 -7.48 -9.74
CA LEU A 40 -13.29 -6.12 -9.33
C LEU A 40 -14.73 -5.98 -8.85
N GLU A 41 -15.71 -6.54 -9.58
CA GLU A 41 -17.12 -6.56 -9.19
C GLU A 41 -17.30 -7.28 -7.85
N ALA A 42 -16.68 -8.44 -7.66
CA ALA A 42 -16.72 -9.16 -6.39
C ALA A 42 -16.10 -8.37 -5.22
N LEU A 43 -15.02 -7.60 -5.47
CA LEU A 43 -14.42 -6.73 -4.46
C LEU A 43 -15.33 -5.55 -4.10
N LEU A 44 -16.03 -5.00 -5.08
CA LEU A 44 -16.98 -3.89 -4.86
C LEU A 44 -18.21 -4.36 -4.08
N GLU A 45 -18.76 -5.54 -4.40
CA GLU A 45 -19.86 -6.15 -3.64
C GLU A 45 -19.47 -6.39 -2.18
N GLN A 46 -18.28 -6.93 -1.95
CA GLN A 46 -17.76 -7.16 -0.60
C GLN A 46 -17.55 -5.84 0.16
N GLU A 47 -17.17 -4.75 -0.53
CA GLU A 47 -17.05 -3.43 0.08
C GLU A 47 -18.41 -2.87 0.51
N ASP A 48 -19.45 -3.05 -0.31
CA ASP A 48 -20.79 -2.61 0.04
C ASP A 48 -21.36 -3.39 1.22
N GLU A 49 -21.10 -4.70 1.30
CA GLU A 49 -21.48 -5.54 2.46
C GLU A 49 -20.79 -5.05 3.75
N ILE A 50 -19.49 -4.81 3.70
CA ILE A 50 -18.74 -4.25 4.84
C ILE A 50 -19.28 -2.88 5.24
N ARG A 51 -19.61 -2.03 4.28
CA ARG A 51 -20.19 -0.71 4.52
C ARG A 51 -21.55 -0.83 5.22
N GLN A 52 -22.36 -1.80 4.83
CA GLN A 52 -23.65 -2.04 5.46
C GLN A 52 -23.49 -2.55 6.88
N LEU A 53 -22.60 -3.53 7.11
CA LEU A 53 -22.28 -4.03 8.44
C LEU A 53 -21.81 -2.93 9.40
N ARG A 54 -20.98 -2.00 8.91
CA ARG A 54 -20.55 -0.82 9.69
C ARG A 54 -21.71 0.11 10.06
N LYS A 55 -22.68 0.30 9.16
CA LYS A 55 -23.89 1.10 9.47
C LYS A 55 -24.75 0.44 10.53
N ASP A 56 -24.93 -0.87 10.43
CA ASP A 56 -25.74 -1.64 11.38
C ASP A 56 -25.08 -1.67 12.76
N GLU A 57 -23.76 -1.81 12.82
CA GLU A 57 -22.96 -1.68 14.05
C GLU A 57 -23.10 -0.29 14.67
N ALA A 58 -22.99 0.78 13.87
CA ALA A 58 -23.15 2.14 14.33
C ALA A 58 -24.56 2.42 14.89
N TYR A 59 -25.59 1.85 14.24
CA TYR A 59 -26.97 1.97 14.72
C TYR A 59 -27.19 1.22 16.05
N ALA A 60 -26.61 0.02 16.18
CA ALA A 60 -26.64 -0.73 17.43
C ALA A 60 -25.89 -0.02 18.56
N CYS A 61 -24.72 0.56 18.29
CA CYS A 61 -23.94 1.34 19.26
C CYS A 61 -24.71 2.59 19.75
N ALA A 62 -25.44 3.26 18.88
CA ALA A 62 -26.20 4.46 19.25
C ALA A 62 -27.35 4.17 20.23
N GLN A 63 -27.82 2.93 20.33
CA GLN A 63 -28.89 2.52 21.25
C GLN A 63 -28.40 2.16 22.67
N PHE A 64 -27.09 2.00 22.87
CA PHE A 64 -26.51 1.61 24.15
C PHE A 64 -25.50 2.65 24.65
N PRO A 65 -25.84 3.47 25.67
CA PRO A 65 -24.91 4.50 26.20
C PRO A 65 -23.58 3.96 26.69
N ALA A 66 -23.51 2.70 27.12
CA ALA A 66 -22.26 2.03 27.54
C ALA A 66 -21.28 1.76 26.39
N LEU A 67 -21.63 2.04 25.13
CA LEU A 67 -20.79 1.85 23.95
C LEU A 67 -20.24 3.18 23.40
N GLN A 68 -20.41 4.29 24.11
CA GLN A 68 -19.88 5.59 23.68
C GLN A 68 -18.35 5.57 23.53
N ASP A 69 -17.65 4.91 24.45
CA ASP A 69 -16.18 4.75 24.37
C ASP A 69 -15.75 3.97 23.11
N ALA A 70 -16.53 2.95 22.72
CA ALA A 70 -16.27 2.18 21.51
C ALA A 70 -16.52 2.99 20.23
N ASP A 71 -17.54 3.86 20.24
CA ASP A 71 -17.84 4.75 19.11
C ASP A 71 -16.78 5.86 18.95
N GLU A 72 -16.25 6.38 20.06
CA GLU A 72 -15.14 7.33 20.05
C GLU A 72 -13.87 6.69 19.48
N LEU A 73 -13.49 5.49 19.96
CA LEU A 73 -12.36 4.74 19.44
C LEU A 73 -12.52 4.41 17.93
N ARG A 74 -13.73 4.10 17.51
CA ARG A 74 -14.02 3.85 16.09
C ARG A 74 -13.74 5.11 15.26
N ARG A 75 -14.20 6.28 15.70
CA ARG A 75 -13.93 7.55 15.01
C ARG A 75 -12.45 7.90 14.94
N GLU A 76 -11.70 7.62 16.00
CA GLU A 76 -10.26 7.80 16.00
C GLU A 76 -9.57 6.88 14.99
N LEU A 77 -10.00 5.61 14.89
CA LEU A 77 -9.48 4.66 13.91
C LEU A 77 -9.85 5.07 12.47
N GLU A 78 -11.06 5.58 12.24
CA GLU A 78 -11.47 6.09 10.93
C GLU A 78 -10.65 7.32 10.53
N ALA A 79 -10.38 8.23 11.46
CA ALA A 79 -9.49 9.36 11.21
C ALA A 79 -8.06 8.91 10.90
N ALA A 80 -7.52 7.95 11.66
CA ALA A 80 -6.20 7.38 11.39
C ALA A 80 -6.13 6.67 10.03
N ALA A 81 -7.21 6.00 9.61
CA ALA A 81 -7.32 5.38 8.30
C ALA A 81 -7.24 6.41 7.17
N SER A 82 -7.93 7.55 7.31
CA SER A 82 -7.84 8.66 6.35
C SER A 82 -6.40 9.18 6.23
N PHE A 83 -5.69 9.36 7.34
CA PHE A 83 -4.26 9.73 7.30
C PHE A 83 -3.41 8.68 6.60
N GLN A 84 -3.70 7.39 6.78
CA GLN A 84 -2.97 6.33 6.10
C GLN A 84 -3.25 6.35 4.59
N GLU A 85 -4.49 6.62 4.17
CA GLU A 85 -4.85 6.78 2.76
C GLU A 85 -4.10 7.95 2.10
N ASP A 86 -3.90 9.06 2.82
CA ASP A 86 -3.13 10.21 2.34
C ASP A 86 -1.64 9.89 2.08
N LEU A 87 -1.10 8.83 2.68
CA LEU A 87 0.26 8.36 2.44
C LEU A 87 0.39 7.53 1.15
N LEU A 88 -0.72 7.11 0.57
CA LEU A 88 -0.73 6.31 -0.65
C LEU A 88 -0.61 7.18 -1.90
N PRO A 89 -0.08 6.63 -3.00
CA PRO A 89 -0.03 7.36 -4.26
C PRO A 89 -1.43 7.62 -4.81
N THR A 90 -1.64 8.81 -5.34
CA THR A 90 -2.88 9.12 -6.10
C THR A 90 -2.78 8.48 -7.48
N PHE A 91 -3.67 7.54 -7.78
CA PHE A 91 -3.69 6.86 -9.07
C PHE A 91 -4.60 7.56 -10.10
N PRO A 92 -4.27 7.47 -11.41
CA PRO A 92 -3.08 6.84 -11.96
C PRO A 92 -1.80 7.67 -11.76
N VAL A 93 -0.69 6.99 -11.45
CA VAL A 93 0.64 7.61 -11.48
C VAL A 93 1.17 7.53 -12.92
N LYS A 94 1.68 8.66 -13.44
CA LYS A 94 2.22 8.77 -14.79
C LYS A 94 3.69 9.19 -14.77
N SER A 95 4.51 8.57 -15.62
CA SER A 95 5.87 8.99 -15.91
C SER A 95 6.19 8.69 -17.37
N GLY A 96 6.44 9.72 -18.19
CA GLY A 96 6.57 9.57 -19.64
C GLY A 96 5.33 8.89 -20.24
N ASP A 97 5.55 7.82 -21.00
CA ASP A 97 4.49 7.01 -21.61
C ASP A 97 3.94 5.91 -20.68
N MET A 98 4.50 5.79 -19.48
CA MET A 98 4.07 4.80 -18.49
C MET A 98 2.91 5.32 -17.65
N VAL A 99 1.94 4.44 -17.41
CA VAL A 99 0.80 4.70 -16.54
C VAL A 99 0.65 3.52 -15.59
N VAL A 100 0.69 3.79 -14.29
CA VAL A 100 0.46 2.79 -13.25
C VAL A 100 -0.89 3.05 -12.60
N HIS A 101 -1.71 2.03 -12.57
CA HIS A 101 -2.95 1.97 -11.80
C HIS A 101 -2.74 1.03 -10.62
N GLY A 102 -3.39 1.32 -9.53
CA GLY A 102 -3.24 0.49 -8.37
C GLY A 102 -4.55 0.38 -7.54
N LEU A 103 -4.72 -0.69 -6.75
CA LEU A 103 -5.77 -0.90 -5.76
C LEU A 103 -5.14 -1.22 -4.41
N TRP A 104 -5.44 -0.45 -3.38
CA TRP A 104 -5.09 -0.74 -2.00
C TRP A 104 -6.35 -0.84 -1.16
N ARG A 105 -6.40 -1.84 -0.28
CA ARG A 105 -7.56 -2.07 0.58
C ARG A 105 -7.12 -2.61 1.95
N PRO A 106 -7.40 -1.87 3.01
CA PRO A 106 -7.13 -2.37 4.36
C PRO A 106 -8.10 -3.51 4.69
N SER A 107 -7.62 -4.52 5.41
CA SER A 107 -8.46 -5.62 5.92
C SER A 107 -9.42 -5.17 7.04
N ARG A 108 -9.07 -4.07 7.71
CA ARG A 108 -9.86 -3.39 8.76
C ARG A 108 -9.73 -1.88 8.56
N TYR A 109 -9.76 -1.08 9.64
CA TYR A 109 -9.53 0.36 9.54
C TYR A 109 -8.12 0.70 9.05
N LEU A 110 -7.12 -0.02 9.55
CA LEU A 110 -5.70 0.23 9.30
C LEU A 110 -5.02 -1.01 8.74
N ALA A 111 -4.07 -0.81 7.84
CA ALA A 111 -3.27 -1.86 7.22
C ALA A 111 -1.78 -1.75 7.56
N GLY A 112 -1.09 -2.91 7.56
CA GLY A 112 0.36 -3.00 7.57
C GLY A 112 0.97 -2.84 6.18
N ASP A 113 0.20 -3.12 5.15
CA ASP A 113 0.64 -3.02 3.76
C ASP A 113 0.92 -1.58 3.35
N LEU A 114 2.00 -1.37 2.62
CA LEU A 114 2.42 -0.11 2.06
C LEU A 114 2.67 -0.25 0.56
N LEU A 115 2.14 0.68 -0.21
CA LEU A 115 2.40 0.85 -1.62
C LEU A 115 2.91 2.27 -1.88
N ARG A 116 4.05 2.38 -2.58
CA ARG A 116 4.56 3.66 -3.11
C ARG A 116 4.84 3.51 -4.58
N VAL A 117 4.49 4.51 -5.36
CA VAL A 117 4.80 4.62 -6.79
C VAL A 117 5.23 6.04 -7.05
N GLU A 118 6.51 6.22 -7.40
CA GLU A 118 7.10 7.53 -7.53
C GLU A 118 7.82 7.68 -8.87
N PRO A 119 7.71 8.82 -9.55
CA PRO A 119 8.52 9.11 -10.73
C PRO A 119 10.01 9.11 -10.38
N ALA A 120 10.82 8.51 -11.25
CA ALA A 120 12.26 8.53 -11.18
C ALA A 120 12.85 9.66 -12.03
N THR A 121 14.06 10.11 -11.70
CA THR A 121 14.74 11.23 -12.39
C THR A 121 15.11 10.91 -13.83
N ASP A 122 15.20 9.64 -14.18
CA ASP A 122 15.47 9.16 -15.54
C ASP A 122 14.19 9.08 -16.42
N GLY A 123 13.04 9.51 -15.89
CA GLY A 123 11.73 9.39 -16.52
C GLY A 123 11.07 8.04 -16.32
N GLY A 124 11.67 7.16 -15.51
CA GLY A 124 11.12 5.89 -15.06
C GLY A 124 10.20 6.03 -13.85
N LEU A 125 9.94 4.90 -13.20
CA LEU A 125 9.14 4.80 -11.97
C LEU A 125 9.86 3.93 -10.94
N VAL A 126 9.80 4.33 -9.68
CA VAL A 126 10.17 3.48 -8.55
C VAL A 126 8.91 3.02 -7.85
N ILE A 127 8.77 1.72 -7.67
CA ILE A 127 7.63 1.07 -7.03
C ILE A 127 8.13 0.35 -5.78
N LEU A 128 7.51 0.60 -4.63
CA LEU A 128 7.77 -0.10 -3.38
C LEU A 128 6.48 -0.76 -2.89
N LEU A 129 6.59 -2.04 -2.55
CA LEU A 129 5.57 -2.82 -1.85
C LEU A 129 6.16 -3.31 -0.55
N CYS A 130 5.48 -3.08 0.57
CA CYS A 130 5.86 -3.64 1.86
C CYS A 130 4.65 -4.27 2.54
N ASP A 131 4.92 -5.29 3.34
CA ASP A 131 3.98 -5.92 4.26
C ASP A 131 4.61 -5.96 5.65
N VAL A 132 4.07 -5.16 6.57
CA VAL A 132 4.54 -5.08 7.97
C VAL A 132 3.87 -6.17 8.78
N MET A 133 4.67 -6.92 9.52
CA MET A 133 4.17 -8.00 10.38
C MET A 133 3.06 -7.55 11.33
N GLY A 134 2.03 -8.38 11.43
CA GLY A 134 0.89 -8.14 12.31
C GLY A 134 -0.22 -7.34 11.63
N HIS A 135 -1.09 -6.73 12.41
CA HIS A 135 -2.24 -5.99 11.90
C HIS A 135 -2.64 -4.83 12.82
N GLY A 136 -3.51 -3.96 12.33
CA GLY A 136 -4.07 -2.84 13.09
C GLY A 136 -3.04 -1.75 13.37
N ILE A 137 -3.20 -1.02 14.47
CA ILE A 137 -2.42 0.17 14.81
C ILE A 137 -0.90 -0.06 14.78
N PRO A 138 -0.32 -1.13 15.40
CA PRO A 138 1.12 -1.34 15.37
C PRO A 138 1.69 -1.52 13.97
N ALA A 139 0.98 -2.25 13.10
CA ALA A 139 1.40 -2.46 11.73
C ALA A 139 1.28 -1.17 10.90
N ALA A 140 0.22 -0.39 11.10
CA ALA A 140 0.03 0.91 10.46
C ALA A 140 1.11 1.93 10.84
N ILE A 141 1.54 1.95 12.11
CA ILE A 141 2.68 2.78 12.54
C ILE A 141 3.95 2.32 11.82
N GLY A 142 4.16 1.01 11.69
CA GLY A 142 5.29 0.44 10.94
C GLY A 142 5.28 0.87 9.48
N SER A 143 4.12 0.83 8.81
CA SER A 143 4.00 1.27 7.40
C SER A 143 4.27 2.77 7.23
N ALA A 144 3.82 3.61 8.15
CA ALA A 144 4.13 5.05 8.15
C ALA A 144 5.64 5.33 8.33
N LEU A 145 6.31 4.59 9.22
CA LEU A 145 7.76 4.68 9.39
C LEU A 145 8.52 4.22 8.13
N LEU A 146 8.03 3.17 7.47
CA LEU A 146 8.61 2.70 6.19
C LEU A 146 8.40 3.70 5.07
N THR A 147 7.26 4.40 5.03
CA THR A 147 7.01 5.50 4.08
C THR A 147 8.07 6.57 4.22
N GLN A 148 8.28 7.07 5.43
CA GLN A 148 9.30 8.09 5.70
C GLN A 148 10.72 7.60 5.36
N SER A 149 11.04 6.35 5.71
CA SER A 149 12.34 5.75 5.39
C SER A 149 12.56 5.61 3.88
N PHE A 150 11.52 5.28 3.13
CA PHE A 150 11.56 5.21 1.67
C PHE A 150 11.83 6.59 1.05
N ASP A 151 11.10 7.62 1.47
CA ASP A 151 11.27 8.97 0.95
C ASP A 151 12.71 9.46 1.19
N HIS A 152 13.25 9.28 2.41
CA HIS A 152 14.63 9.60 2.75
C HIS A 152 15.66 8.77 1.95
N ALA A 153 15.41 7.46 1.80
CA ALA A 153 16.29 6.59 1.02
C ALA A 153 16.34 7.00 -0.46
N ARG A 154 15.19 7.37 -1.04
CA ARG A 154 15.10 7.83 -2.43
C ARG A 154 15.88 9.11 -2.72
N GLU A 155 15.80 10.11 -1.82
CA GLU A 155 16.53 11.36 -1.98
C GLU A 155 18.03 11.14 -2.23
N SER A 156 18.58 10.10 -1.63
CA SER A 156 20.01 9.82 -1.67
C SER A 156 20.42 8.67 -2.59
N SER A 157 19.49 7.83 -3.03
CA SER A 157 19.74 6.64 -3.84
C SER A 157 19.12 6.71 -5.24
N GLY A 158 18.31 7.75 -5.51
CA GLY A 158 17.62 7.91 -6.79
C GLY A 158 16.65 6.75 -7.05
N ALA A 159 16.88 6.03 -8.16
CA ALA A 159 16.04 4.90 -8.58
C ALA A 159 16.68 3.52 -8.31
N ASP A 160 17.82 3.44 -7.64
CA ASP A 160 18.49 2.17 -7.34
C ASP A 160 17.73 1.41 -6.23
N ALA A 161 16.98 0.39 -6.64
CA ALA A 161 16.14 -0.41 -5.77
C ALA A 161 16.92 -1.10 -4.64
N ALA A 162 18.13 -1.59 -4.91
CA ALA A 162 18.99 -2.26 -3.92
C ALA A 162 19.49 -1.28 -2.87
N MET A 163 19.91 -0.09 -3.29
CA MET A 163 20.35 0.96 -2.40
C MET A 163 19.19 1.49 -1.54
N ILE A 164 18.01 1.69 -2.13
CA ILE A 164 16.80 2.12 -1.41
C ILE A 164 16.50 1.13 -0.29
N LEU A 165 16.33 -0.16 -0.62
CA LEU A 165 16.03 -1.19 0.38
C LEU A 165 17.15 -1.34 1.42
N GLY A 166 18.40 -1.21 1.02
CA GLY A 166 19.54 -1.26 1.92
C GLY A 166 19.50 -0.15 2.98
N ARG A 167 19.15 1.09 2.58
CA ARG A 167 19.00 2.24 3.49
C ARG A 167 17.78 2.10 4.38
N MET A 168 16.63 1.74 3.82
CA MET A 168 15.42 1.47 4.59
C MET A 168 15.68 0.41 5.67
N ASN A 169 16.37 -0.67 5.33
CA ASN A 169 16.74 -1.71 6.31
C ASN A 169 17.64 -1.16 7.42
N GLN A 170 18.59 -0.29 7.10
CA GLN A 170 19.43 0.36 8.11
C GLN A 170 18.62 1.27 9.06
N ASP A 171 17.66 2.04 8.53
CA ASP A 171 16.82 2.92 9.33
C ASP A 171 15.92 2.12 10.28
N VAL A 172 15.27 1.07 9.78
CA VAL A 172 14.49 0.15 10.61
C VAL A 172 15.35 -0.51 11.68
N HIS A 173 16.54 -0.98 11.31
CA HIS A 173 17.47 -1.58 12.25
C HIS A 173 17.87 -0.59 13.36
N ARG A 174 18.22 0.65 13.02
CA ARG A 174 18.54 1.71 13.98
C ARG A 174 17.37 2.02 14.90
N ALA A 175 16.15 2.09 14.36
CA ALA A 175 14.95 2.35 15.14
C ALA A 175 14.67 1.26 16.19
N GLN A 176 14.97 0.00 15.85
CA GLN A 176 14.73 -1.15 16.72
C GLN A 176 15.80 -1.38 17.80
N HIS A 177 17.01 -0.88 17.61
CA HIS A 177 18.11 -1.06 18.58
C HIS A 177 18.08 -0.07 19.75
N ARG A 178 17.00 0.69 19.90
CA ARG A 178 16.79 1.51 21.09
C ARG A 178 16.31 0.64 22.24
N PRO A 179 16.84 0.84 23.47
CA PRO A 179 16.39 0.10 24.63
C PRO A 179 14.87 0.19 24.82
N GLY A 180 14.21 -0.94 25.02
CA GLY A 180 12.76 -1.01 25.23
C GLY A 180 11.92 -1.02 23.95
N THR A 181 12.51 -0.96 22.77
CA THR A 181 11.78 -1.05 21.51
C THR A 181 11.38 -2.50 21.22
N ARG A 182 10.09 -2.72 20.91
CA ARG A 182 9.61 -4.02 20.44
C ARG A 182 10.14 -4.26 19.03
N ALA A 183 10.78 -5.40 18.79
CA ALA A 183 11.21 -5.79 17.46
C ALA A 183 9.99 -6.02 16.54
N TRP A 184 10.05 -5.48 15.36
CA TRP A 184 9.11 -5.71 14.27
C TRP A 184 9.88 -5.86 12.96
N PHE A 185 9.25 -6.44 11.94
CA PHE A 185 9.87 -6.61 10.63
C PHE A 185 8.81 -6.48 9.53
N ALA A 186 9.28 -6.28 8.32
CA ALA A 186 8.44 -6.23 7.14
C ALA A 186 9.10 -7.00 6.00
N SER A 187 8.29 -7.57 5.13
CA SER A 187 8.73 -7.95 3.79
C SER A 187 8.61 -6.74 2.86
N ALA A 188 9.53 -6.61 1.93
CA ALA A 188 9.53 -5.50 0.98
C ALA A 188 10.04 -5.93 -0.38
N ILE A 189 9.46 -5.37 -1.43
CA ILE A 189 9.94 -5.43 -2.82
C ILE A 189 10.03 -4.00 -3.32
N CYS A 190 11.20 -3.62 -3.82
CA CYS A 190 11.41 -2.36 -4.53
C CYS A 190 11.77 -2.65 -5.98
N ALA A 191 11.14 -1.96 -6.91
CA ALA A 191 11.41 -2.11 -8.33
C ALA A 191 11.61 -0.74 -8.98
N HIS A 192 12.58 -0.65 -9.89
CA HIS A 192 12.73 0.44 -10.83
C HIS A 192 12.25 -0.02 -12.19
N VAL A 193 11.33 0.72 -12.77
CA VAL A 193 10.83 0.53 -14.14
C VAL A 193 11.41 1.64 -15.00
N ALA A 194 12.40 1.32 -15.82
CA ALA A 194 13.03 2.28 -16.72
C ALA A 194 12.06 2.71 -17.85
N PRO A 195 12.28 3.87 -18.49
CA PRO A 195 11.46 4.32 -19.63
C PRO A 195 11.40 3.32 -20.79
N SER A 196 12.44 2.48 -20.94
CA SER A 196 12.48 1.38 -21.91
C SER A 196 11.52 0.22 -21.61
N GLY A 197 10.87 0.21 -20.43
CA GLY A 197 10.10 -0.91 -19.93
C GLY A 197 10.94 -1.99 -19.23
N THR A 198 12.27 -1.79 -19.11
CA THR A 198 13.12 -2.70 -18.35
C THR A 198 12.82 -2.57 -16.86
N ILE A 199 12.63 -3.70 -16.18
CA ILE A 199 12.34 -3.74 -14.74
C ILE A 199 13.55 -4.32 -14.01
N THR A 200 14.08 -3.57 -13.05
CA THR A 200 15.06 -4.04 -12.08
C THR A 200 14.38 -4.08 -10.71
N ALA A 201 14.33 -5.26 -10.10
CA ALA A 201 13.65 -5.44 -8.83
C ALA A 201 14.55 -6.11 -7.80
N GLU A 202 14.46 -5.65 -6.56
CA GLU A 202 15.10 -6.24 -5.39
C GLU A 202 14.03 -6.56 -4.34
N GLY A 203 14.22 -7.65 -3.62
CA GLY A 203 13.31 -8.09 -2.57
C GLY A 203 14.02 -8.39 -1.26
N LEU A 204 13.41 -7.97 -0.16
CA LEU A 204 13.79 -8.34 1.20
C LEU A 204 12.62 -9.08 1.84
N LEU A 205 12.63 -10.41 1.74
CA LEU A 205 11.62 -11.26 2.36
C LEU A 205 11.98 -11.48 3.84
N ASN A 206 11.09 -11.05 4.75
CA ASN A 206 11.18 -11.27 6.21
C ASN A 206 12.48 -10.82 6.89
N THR A 207 13.17 -9.81 6.34
CA THR A 207 14.50 -9.43 6.82
C THR A 207 14.66 -7.95 7.14
N MET A 208 13.65 -7.11 6.85
CA MET A 208 13.76 -5.71 7.23
C MET A 208 13.84 -5.59 8.75
N GLY A 209 14.93 -4.99 9.26
CA GLY A 209 15.23 -4.93 10.69
C GLY A 209 16.16 -6.04 11.21
N ARG A 210 16.55 -7.03 10.39
CA ARG A 210 17.59 -8.00 10.76
C ARG A 210 18.93 -7.60 10.14
N PRO A 211 20.06 -7.74 10.89
CA PRO A 211 21.37 -7.54 10.28
C PRO A 211 21.56 -8.55 9.14
N ARG A 212 22.04 -8.09 7.98
CA ARG A 212 22.51 -9.01 6.94
C ARG A 212 23.60 -9.88 7.55
N LEU A 213 23.39 -11.18 7.58
CA LEU A 213 24.48 -12.12 7.81
C LEU A 213 25.41 -11.95 6.61
N SER A 214 26.59 -11.35 6.86
CA SER A 214 27.68 -11.36 5.88
C SER A 214 28.05 -12.83 5.65
N MET A 215 27.78 -13.32 4.42
CA MET A 215 28.43 -14.54 3.95
C MET A 215 29.86 -14.23 3.58
#